data_55539d96d6dd7d9cdd312bdef5fe69d7
#
_entry.id   55539d96d6dd7d9cdd312bdef5fe69d7
#
_cell.length_a   1.000
_cell.length_b   1.000
_cell.length_c   1.000
_cell.angle_alpha   90.00
_cell.angle_beta   90.00
_cell.angle_gamma   90.00
#
_symmetry.space_group_name_H-M   'P 1'
#
loop_
_entity.id
_entity.type
_entity.pdbx_description
1 polymer ?
#
loop_
_entity_poly.entity_id
_entity_poly.type
_entity_poly.pdbx_seq_one_letter_code
_entity_poly.pdbx_strand_id
1 'polypeptide(L)'
;PLSVIGGQAILEQGVSNLGEALRDQAAIGTGGFNQSSILSGGGASSIDLRNLGQSRVLVLINGRRVASFADALQNQAADLSFVPTAMVDRVEILRDGASAVYGSDAITGVVNVILKKDFEGVEASVNTGATAEGDGESYGFSMTMGAANDRGSFVAGAEWRRQDAVKQ
;
A
#
# COMPACT_ATOMS: atom_id res chain seq x y z
N PRO A 1 -20.37 -0.95 -2.22
CA PRO A 1 -19.99 -1.84 -1.11
C PRO A 1 -18.60 -1.45 -0.56
N LEU A 2 -18.47 -1.46 0.76
CA LEU A 2 -17.23 -1.24 1.49
C LEU A 2 -16.56 -2.60 1.73
N SER A 3 -15.27 -2.71 1.39
CA SER A 3 -14.41 -3.84 1.76
C SER A 3 -13.36 -3.38 2.74
N VAL A 4 -13.05 -4.19 3.75
CA VAL A 4 -12.03 -3.88 4.77
C VAL A 4 -11.01 -5.02 4.79
N ILE A 5 -9.72 -4.68 4.74
CA ILE A 5 -8.59 -5.61 4.81
C ILE A 5 -7.78 -5.23 6.04
N GLY A 6 -7.64 -6.15 6.98
CA GLY A 6 -6.85 -5.92 8.19
C GLY A 6 -5.34 -5.88 7.91
N GLY A 7 -4.62 -5.06 8.67
CA GLY A 7 -3.15 -4.93 8.53
C GLY A 7 -2.41 -6.24 8.76
N GLN A 8 -2.88 -7.07 9.69
CA GLN A 8 -2.30 -8.39 9.92
C GLN A 8 -2.34 -9.28 8.67
N ALA A 9 -3.47 -9.30 7.96
CA ALA A 9 -3.63 -10.05 6.72
C ALA A 9 -2.71 -9.54 5.60
N ILE A 10 -2.38 -8.25 5.62
CA ILE A 10 -1.42 -7.63 4.69
C ILE A 10 0.01 -8.11 5.02
N LEU A 11 0.38 -8.11 6.29
CA LEU A 11 1.71 -8.55 6.73
C LEU A 11 1.96 -10.04 6.45
N GLU A 12 0.94 -10.88 6.63
CA GLU A 12 1.02 -12.34 6.39
C GLU A 12 1.23 -12.71 4.92
N GLN A 13 0.92 -11.82 3.98
CA GLN A 13 1.19 -12.05 2.56
C GLN A 13 2.68 -12.00 2.21
N GLY A 14 3.52 -11.42 3.07
CA GLY A 14 4.97 -11.33 2.85
C GLY A 14 5.38 -10.51 1.63
N VAL A 15 4.49 -9.66 1.12
CA VAL A 15 4.70 -8.87 -0.10
C VAL A 15 5.62 -7.68 0.12
N SER A 16 6.16 -7.16 -0.98
CA SER A 16 7.18 -6.11 -0.93
C SER A 16 6.65 -4.73 -0.53
N ASN A 17 5.40 -4.43 -0.75
CA ASN A 17 4.80 -3.13 -0.41
C ASN A 17 3.27 -3.21 -0.36
N LEU A 18 2.66 -2.16 0.19
CA LEU A 18 1.21 -2.08 0.36
C LEU A 18 0.45 -2.19 -0.97
N GLY A 19 0.94 -1.58 -2.04
CA GLY A 19 0.28 -1.65 -3.35
C GLY A 19 0.29 -3.06 -3.94
N GLU A 20 1.33 -3.85 -3.68
CA GLU A 20 1.40 -5.26 -4.06
C GLU A 20 0.41 -6.10 -3.25
N ALA A 21 0.38 -5.92 -1.94
CA ALA A 21 -0.57 -6.59 -1.05
C ALA A 21 -2.03 -6.36 -1.47
N LEU A 22 -2.33 -5.17 -1.91
CA LEU A 22 -3.69 -4.81 -2.30
C LEU A 22 -4.07 -5.33 -3.69
N ARG A 23 -3.11 -5.50 -4.61
CA ARG A 23 -3.40 -6.01 -5.96
C ARG A 23 -3.95 -7.44 -5.98
N ASP A 24 -3.47 -8.28 -5.09
CA ASP A 24 -3.93 -9.68 -4.99
C ASP A 24 -5.35 -9.81 -4.44
N GLN A 25 -5.92 -8.71 -3.95
CA GLN A 25 -7.29 -8.71 -3.48
C GLN A 25 -8.27 -8.69 -4.66
N ALA A 26 -9.20 -9.63 -4.70
CA ALA A 26 -10.26 -9.73 -5.71
C ALA A 26 -11.09 -8.44 -5.87
N ALA A 27 -11.05 -7.56 -4.88
CA ALA A 27 -11.74 -6.28 -4.90
C ALA A 27 -11.08 -5.24 -5.82
N ILE A 28 -9.78 -5.39 -6.12
CA ILE A 28 -8.97 -4.36 -6.75
C ILE A 28 -8.78 -4.64 -8.24
N GLY A 29 -8.74 -5.90 -8.64
CA GLY A 29 -8.40 -6.27 -10.01
C GLY A 29 -6.88 -6.28 -10.23
N THR A 30 -6.46 -6.68 -11.43
CA THR A 30 -5.05 -6.89 -11.78
C THR A 30 -4.33 -5.64 -12.31
N GLY A 31 -5.00 -4.49 -12.32
CA GLY A 31 -4.45 -3.24 -12.82
C GLY A 31 -3.57 -2.51 -11.82
N GLY A 32 -2.73 -1.62 -12.32
CA GLY A 32 -1.81 -0.81 -11.55
C GLY A 32 -0.34 -1.14 -11.83
N PHE A 33 0.55 -0.29 -11.35
CA PHE A 33 1.99 -0.48 -11.52
C PHE A 33 2.63 -1.02 -10.25
N ASN A 34 3.61 -1.89 -10.41
CA ASN A 34 4.50 -2.33 -9.34
C ASN A 34 5.84 -1.56 -9.39
N GLN A 35 6.61 -1.63 -8.32
CA GLN A 35 7.90 -0.96 -8.23
C GLN A 35 8.90 -1.38 -9.33
N SER A 36 8.79 -2.60 -9.85
CA SER A 36 9.65 -3.12 -10.91
C SER A 36 9.19 -2.73 -12.31
N SER A 37 8.02 -2.10 -12.48
CA SER A 37 7.55 -1.66 -13.78
C SER A 37 8.35 -0.46 -14.28
N ILE A 38 8.85 -0.54 -15.51
CA ILE A 38 9.50 0.59 -16.20
C ILE A 38 8.55 1.79 -16.31
N LEU A 39 7.24 1.53 -16.41
CA LEU A 39 6.21 2.56 -16.53
C LEU A 39 5.90 3.26 -15.21
N SER A 40 6.33 2.72 -14.07
CA SER A 40 6.09 3.31 -12.74
C SER A 40 7.01 4.49 -12.38
N GLY A 41 7.85 4.93 -13.32
CA GLY A 41 8.73 6.08 -13.05
C GLY A 41 9.83 5.82 -12.01
N GLY A 42 10.19 4.55 -11.78
CA GLY A 42 11.35 4.19 -10.95
C GLY A 42 11.03 3.89 -9.49
N GLY A 43 10.05 3.05 -9.23
CA GLY A 43 9.85 2.51 -7.89
C GLY A 43 8.49 2.80 -7.23
N ALA A 44 7.62 3.53 -7.90
CA ALA A 44 6.27 3.80 -7.41
C ALA A 44 5.37 2.55 -7.51
N SER A 45 4.44 2.41 -6.59
CA SER A 45 3.41 1.36 -6.59
C SER A 45 2.03 1.99 -6.50
N SER A 46 1.20 1.72 -7.49
CA SER A 46 -0.16 2.27 -7.60
C SER A 46 -1.21 1.19 -7.74
N ILE A 47 -2.45 1.57 -7.52
CA ILE A 47 -3.61 0.68 -7.60
C ILE A 47 -4.51 1.16 -8.72
N ASP A 48 -5.10 0.20 -9.44
CA ASP A 48 -6.19 0.43 -10.37
C ASP A 48 -7.40 -0.41 -9.94
N LEU A 49 -8.52 0.24 -9.71
CA LEU A 49 -9.78 -0.44 -9.42
C LEU A 49 -10.51 -0.75 -10.72
N ARG A 50 -10.79 -2.03 -10.95
CA ARG A 50 -11.58 -2.52 -12.11
C ARG A 50 -10.93 -2.26 -13.48
N ASN A 51 -9.62 -2.03 -13.55
CA ASN A 51 -8.91 -1.69 -14.79
C ASN A 51 -9.47 -0.45 -15.52
N LEU A 52 -9.96 0.54 -14.77
CA LEU A 52 -10.51 1.78 -15.32
C LEU A 52 -9.52 2.94 -15.29
N GLY A 53 -8.30 2.70 -14.87
CA GLY A 53 -7.21 3.66 -14.78
C GLY A 53 -6.95 4.15 -13.36
N GLN A 54 -5.68 4.12 -13.00
CA GLN A 54 -5.20 4.47 -11.66
C GLN A 54 -5.40 5.95 -11.29
N SER A 55 -5.52 6.84 -12.27
CA SER A 55 -5.83 8.26 -12.06
C SER A 55 -7.25 8.53 -11.57
N ARG A 56 -8.10 7.52 -11.56
CA ARG A 56 -9.50 7.59 -11.14
C ARG A 56 -9.76 6.94 -9.77
N VAL A 57 -8.70 6.48 -9.12
CA VAL A 57 -8.73 5.93 -7.76
C VAL A 57 -8.22 6.98 -6.80
N LEU A 58 -9.07 7.41 -5.88
CA LEU A 58 -8.65 8.29 -4.82
C LEU A 58 -8.01 7.50 -3.69
N VAL A 59 -6.76 7.82 -3.37
CA VAL A 59 -6.05 7.24 -2.22
C VAL A 59 -6.02 8.25 -1.07
N LEU A 60 -6.39 7.77 0.10
CA LEU A 60 -6.38 8.52 1.35
C LEU A 60 -5.48 7.81 2.37
N ILE A 61 -4.83 8.57 3.23
CA ILE A 61 -4.18 8.09 4.46
C ILE A 61 -4.86 8.79 5.64
N ASN A 62 -5.48 8.02 6.53
CA ASN A 62 -6.27 8.54 7.64
C ASN A 62 -7.30 9.59 7.19
N GLY A 63 -7.95 9.36 6.05
CA GLY A 63 -8.95 10.26 5.46
C GLY A 63 -8.38 11.50 4.74
N ARG A 64 -7.07 11.67 4.67
CA ARG A 64 -6.41 12.78 3.96
C ARG A 64 -5.90 12.33 2.60
N ARG A 65 -6.09 13.15 1.57
CA ARG A 65 -5.62 12.85 0.21
C ARG A 65 -4.11 12.71 0.16
N VAL A 66 -3.64 11.68 -0.53
CA VAL A 66 -2.24 11.49 -0.88
C VAL A 66 -1.94 12.28 -2.16
N ALA A 67 -0.78 12.92 -2.20
CA ALA A 67 -0.33 13.57 -3.42
C ALA A 67 -0.12 12.54 -4.53
N SER A 68 -0.61 12.86 -5.71
CA SER A 68 -0.37 12.04 -6.90
C SER A 68 0.99 12.36 -7.51
N PHE A 69 1.59 11.37 -8.13
CA PHE A 69 2.75 11.54 -9.01
C PHE A 69 2.32 11.28 -10.47
N ALA A 70 3.07 11.80 -11.42
CA ALA A 70 2.89 11.48 -12.82
C ALA A 70 3.81 10.29 -13.18
N ASP A 71 3.24 9.24 -13.77
CA ASP A 71 4.01 8.15 -14.33
C ASP A 71 4.62 8.52 -15.71
N ALA A 72 5.36 7.59 -16.32
CA ALA A 72 5.97 7.80 -17.63
C ALA A 72 4.95 8.05 -18.76
N LEU A 73 3.68 7.69 -18.56
CA LEU A 73 2.57 7.93 -19.48
C LEU A 73 1.75 9.16 -19.09
N GLN A 74 2.24 9.96 -18.13
CA GLN A 74 1.58 11.17 -17.60
C GLN A 74 0.24 10.90 -16.90
N ASN A 75 -0.05 9.65 -16.51
CA ASN A 75 -1.17 9.36 -15.66
C ASN A 75 -0.85 9.79 -14.22
N GLN A 76 -1.80 10.43 -13.57
CA GLN A 76 -1.67 10.79 -12.18
C GLN A 76 -2.11 9.60 -11.31
N ALA A 77 -1.25 9.17 -10.41
CA ALA A 77 -1.53 8.09 -9.49
C ALA A 77 -0.99 8.41 -8.10
N ALA A 78 -1.58 7.84 -7.07
CA ALA A 78 -0.99 7.87 -5.74
C ALA A 78 0.02 6.74 -5.59
N ASP A 79 1.18 7.05 -5.06
CA ASP A 79 2.20 6.07 -4.72
C ASP A 79 1.93 5.51 -3.33
N LEU A 80 1.88 4.19 -3.22
CA LEU A 80 1.71 3.48 -1.94
C LEU A 80 3.01 2.84 -1.44
N SER A 81 4.09 2.95 -2.19
CA SER A 81 5.37 2.34 -1.83
C SER A 81 5.99 2.94 -0.57
N PHE A 82 5.66 4.20 -0.26
CA PHE A 82 6.19 4.89 0.93
C PHE A 82 5.47 4.55 2.23
N VAL A 83 4.34 3.82 2.17
CA VAL A 83 3.58 3.44 3.37
C VAL A 83 4.14 2.14 3.93
N PRO A 84 4.79 2.15 5.11
CA PRO A 84 5.26 0.92 5.74
C PRO A 84 4.08 0.01 6.08
N THR A 85 4.10 -1.23 5.60
CA THR A 85 3.00 -2.19 5.83
C THR A 85 2.79 -2.48 7.31
N ALA A 86 3.87 -2.47 8.10
CA ALA A 86 3.82 -2.67 9.54
C ALA A 86 3.06 -1.57 10.31
N MET A 87 2.93 -0.37 9.73
CA MET A 87 2.16 0.74 10.32
C MET A 87 0.68 0.72 9.94
N VAL A 88 0.24 -0.17 9.06
CA VAL A 88 -1.14 -0.23 8.60
C VAL A 88 -1.99 -0.99 9.64
N ASP A 89 -3.06 -0.36 10.10
CA ASP A 89 -4.09 -1.01 10.91
C ASP A 89 -5.07 -1.76 10.01
N ARG A 90 -5.57 -1.08 8.97
CA ARG A 90 -6.46 -1.65 7.97
C ARG A 90 -6.52 -0.78 6.71
N VAL A 91 -7.02 -1.36 5.65
CA VAL A 91 -7.35 -0.65 4.41
C VAL A 91 -8.85 -0.78 4.14
N GLU A 92 -9.49 0.34 3.90
CA GLU A 92 -10.90 0.45 3.57
C GLU A 92 -11.05 0.79 2.08
N ILE A 93 -11.77 -0.04 1.33
CA ILE A 93 -11.98 0.14 -0.11
C ILE A 93 -13.45 0.38 -0.37
N LEU A 94 -13.79 1.58 -0.81
CA LEU A 94 -15.12 1.98 -1.22
C LEU A 94 -15.18 1.97 -2.76
N ARG A 95 -15.94 1.02 -3.32
CA ARG A 95 -15.95 0.77 -4.78
C ARG A 95 -16.99 1.55 -5.56
N ASP A 96 -18.01 2.10 -4.94
CA ASP A 96 -19.13 2.77 -5.60
C ASP A 96 -19.63 3.97 -4.81
N GLY A 97 -20.15 4.98 -5.53
CA GLY A 97 -20.78 6.16 -4.92
C GLY A 97 -19.82 7.18 -4.32
N ALA A 98 -18.51 6.97 -4.45
CA ALA A 98 -17.51 7.84 -3.85
C ALA A 98 -17.40 9.19 -4.56
N SER A 99 -17.67 9.24 -5.85
CA SER A 99 -17.56 10.48 -6.65
C SER A 99 -18.52 11.58 -6.20
N ALA A 100 -19.67 11.23 -5.62
CA ALA A 100 -20.61 12.20 -5.06
C ALA A 100 -20.05 12.96 -3.85
N VAL A 101 -19.12 12.35 -3.12
CA VAL A 101 -18.50 12.93 -1.91
C VAL A 101 -17.10 13.48 -2.21
N TYR A 102 -16.32 12.78 -3.02
CA TYR A 102 -14.89 13.06 -3.22
C TYR A 102 -14.55 13.64 -4.59
N GLY A 103 -15.54 13.78 -5.49
CA GLY A 103 -15.35 14.35 -6.82
C GLY A 103 -14.83 13.36 -7.87
N SER A 104 -14.35 13.90 -8.99
CA SER A 104 -13.91 13.14 -10.17
C SER A 104 -12.75 12.18 -9.93
N ASP A 105 -11.93 12.43 -8.92
CA ASP A 105 -10.78 11.58 -8.62
C ASP A 105 -11.18 10.22 -8.01
N ALA A 106 -12.42 10.09 -7.57
CA ALA A 106 -12.97 8.88 -6.96
C ALA A 106 -14.02 8.17 -7.84
N ILE A 107 -13.89 8.27 -9.17
CA ILE A 107 -14.85 7.66 -10.10
C ILE A 107 -14.89 6.14 -9.95
N THR A 108 -13.73 5.51 -9.83
CA THR A 108 -13.64 4.05 -9.68
C THR A 108 -13.71 3.58 -8.24
N GLY A 109 -13.46 4.49 -7.30
CA GLY A 109 -13.54 4.24 -5.88
C GLY A 109 -12.52 5.01 -5.04
N VAL A 110 -12.54 4.70 -3.75
CA VAL A 110 -11.61 5.25 -2.75
C VAL A 110 -10.91 4.12 -2.03
N VAL A 111 -9.61 4.25 -1.86
CA VAL A 111 -8.78 3.39 -1.00
C VAL A 111 -8.29 4.24 0.15
N ASN A 112 -8.76 3.97 1.36
CA ASN A 112 -8.37 4.69 2.56
C ASN A 112 -7.50 3.80 3.45
N VAL A 113 -6.24 4.14 3.56
CA VAL A 113 -5.27 3.46 4.42
C VAL A 113 -5.37 4.07 5.82
N ILE A 114 -5.76 3.26 6.78
CA ILE A 114 -5.80 3.65 8.19
C ILE A 114 -4.54 3.14 8.87
N LEU A 115 -3.77 4.07 9.41
CA LEU A 115 -2.57 3.74 10.15
C LEU A 115 -2.90 3.41 11.61
N LYS A 116 -2.07 2.55 12.21
CA LYS A 116 -2.16 2.22 13.64
C LYS A 116 -2.16 3.48 14.49
N LYS A 117 -3.10 3.55 15.41
CA LYS A 117 -3.18 4.58 16.47
C LYS A 117 -3.16 3.85 17.81
N ASP A 118 -2.75 4.53 18.84
CA ASP A 118 -2.77 4.00 20.22
C ASP A 118 -2.04 2.64 20.36
N PHE A 119 -1.04 2.41 19.49
CA PHE A 119 -0.19 1.24 19.56
C PHE A 119 0.76 1.40 20.73
N GLU A 120 0.83 0.38 21.60
CA GLU A 120 1.71 0.34 22.75
C GLU A 120 2.70 -0.82 22.64
N GLY A 121 3.98 -0.53 22.75
CA GLY A 121 5.04 -1.52 22.70
C GLY A 121 5.92 -1.41 21.47
N VAL A 122 6.61 -2.52 21.17
CA VAL A 122 7.51 -2.64 20.02
C VAL A 122 7.17 -3.94 19.29
N GLU A 123 6.95 -3.83 17.99
CA GLU A 123 6.77 -4.93 17.08
C GLU A 123 7.89 -4.89 16.03
N ALA A 124 8.58 -5.99 15.84
CA ALA A 124 9.60 -6.12 14.80
C ALA A 124 9.36 -7.37 13.98
N SER A 125 9.54 -7.30 12.67
CA SER A 125 9.44 -8.44 11.78
C SER A 125 10.62 -8.52 10.82
N VAL A 126 10.98 -9.74 10.46
CA VAL A 126 11.99 -10.04 9.44
C VAL A 126 11.33 -10.95 8.41
N ASN A 127 11.43 -10.56 7.16
CA ASN A 127 10.90 -11.33 6.04
C ASN A 127 12.07 -11.74 5.13
N THR A 128 12.07 -12.99 4.70
CA THR A 128 13.01 -13.50 3.71
C THR A 128 12.23 -14.28 2.66
N GLY A 129 12.59 -14.11 1.40
CA GLY A 129 12.00 -14.83 0.28
C GLY A 129 13.02 -15.12 -0.79
N ALA A 130 12.78 -16.18 -1.56
CA ALA A 130 13.53 -16.51 -2.76
C ALA A 130 12.58 -17.11 -3.79
N THR A 131 12.93 -17.01 -5.07
CA THR A 131 12.21 -17.71 -6.13
C THR A 131 12.48 -19.21 -6.06
N ALA A 132 11.62 -20.01 -6.69
CA ALA A 132 11.82 -21.46 -6.77
C ALA A 132 13.12 -21.87 -7.50
N GLU A 133 13.69 -20.97 -8.30
CA GLU A 133 14.93 -21.17 -9.06
C GLU A 133 16.17 -20.71 -8.28
N GLY A 134 15.98 -20.18 -7.06
CA GLY A 134 17.09 -19.79 -6.17
C GLY A 134 17.73 -18.46 -6.52
N ASP A 135 17.07 -17.64 -7.32
CA ASP A 135 17.43 -16.25 -7.60
C ASP A 135 16.37 -15.28 -7.07
N GLY A 136 16.56 -13.97 -7.23
CA GLY A 136 15.60 -12.98 -6.78
C GLY A 136 15.40 -12.95 -5.27
N GLU A 137 16.47 -13.19 -4.50
CA GLU A 137 16.40 -13.15 -3.04
C GLU A 137 15.88 -11.81 -2.55
N SER A 138 14.96 -11.87 -1.59
CA SER A 138 14.39 -10.70 -0.94
C SER A 138 14.59 -10.76 0.56
N TYR A 139 14.96 -9.63 1.13
CA TYR A 139 15.15 -9.45 2.57
C TYR A 139 14.39 -8.20 3.00
N GLY A 140 13.65 -8.32 4.07
CA GLY A 140 12.92 -7.21 4.66
C GLY A 140 13.08 -7.19 6.18
N PHE A 141 13.19 -6.00 6.72
CA PHE A 141 13.12 -5.74 8.15
C PHE A 141 12.12 -4.61 8.38
N SER A 142 11.20 -4.80 9.31
CA SER A 142 10.32 -3.72 9.74
C SER A 142 10.28 -3.64 11.26
N MET A 143 10.11 -2.42 11.77
CA MET A 143 9.95 -2.15 13.19
C MET A 143 8.89 -1.08 13.38
N THR A 144 7.98 -1.32 14.30
CA THR A 144 6.97 -0.35 14.73
C THR A 144 7.06 -0.21 16.25
N MET A 145 7.11 1.01 16.73
CA MET A 145 7.08 1.30 18.16
C MET A 145 6.03 2.37 18.46
N GLY A 146 5.45 2.30 19.63
CA GLY A 146 4.46 3.28 20.05
C GLY A 146 4.24 3.31 21.54
N ALA A 147 3.69 4.42 21.98
CA ALA A 147 3.22 4.64 23.34
C ALA A 147 1.93 5.45 23.30
N ALA A 148 0.99 5.08 24.12
CA ALA A 148 -0.28 5.79 24.29
C ALA A 148 -0.51 6.11 25.77
N ASN A 149 -1.16 7.23 26.04
CA ASN A 149 -1.65 7.59 27.35
C ASN A 149 -2.89 8.48 27.22
N ASP A 150 -3.50 8.85 28.35
CA ASP A 150 -4.73 9.68 28.38
C ASP A 150 -4.58 11.07 27.71
N ARG A 151 -3.37 11.53 27.44
CA ARG A 151 -3.08 12.84 26.85
C ARG A 151 -2.71 12.79 25.38
N GLY A 152 -2.39 11.61 24.85
CA GLY A 152 -2.04 11.42 23.44
C GLY A 152 -1.32 10.11 23.17
N SER A 153 -1.17 9.83 21.90
CA SER A 153 -0.46 8.65 21.41
C SER A 153 0.63 9.03 20.41
N PHE A 154 1.66 8.22 20.34
CA PHE A 154 2.74 8.31 19.38
C PHE A 154 3.01 6.94 18.81
N VAL A 155 3.10 6.85 17.48
CA VAL A 155 3.49 5.63 16.76
C VAL A 155 4.55 6.02 15.74
N ALA A 156 5.66 5.28 15.73
CA ALA A 156 6.71 5.41 14.74
C ALA A 156 7.02 4.05 14.13
N GLY A 157 7.32 4.04 12.84
CA GLY A 157 7.71 2.83 12.14
C GLY A 157 8.84 3.09 11.17
N ALA A 158 9.67 2.07 10.96
CA ALA A 158 10.71 2.06 9.96
C ALA A 158 10.67 0.71 9.24
N GLU A 159 10.93 0.75 7.95
CA GLU A 159 10.98 -0.42 7.10
C GLU A 159 12.17 -0.31 6.16
N TRP A 160 12.90 -1.42 6.04
CA TRP A 160 13.99 -1.57 5.08
C TRP A 160 13.77 -2.84 4.27
N ARG A 161 14.00 -2.74 2.97
CA ARG A 161 13.90 -3.89 2.07
C ARG A 161 15.02 -3.88 1.06
N ARG A 162 15.38 -5.09 0.67
CA ARG A 162 16.28 -5.35 -0.46
C ARG A 162 15.70 -6.50 -1.26
N GLN A 163 15.71 -6.34 -2.58
CA GLN A 163 15.37 -7.40 -3.52
C GLN A 163 16.47 -7.45 -4.58
N ASP A 164 17.03 -8.62 -4.78
CA ASP A 164 18.02 -8.87 -5.80
C ASP A 164 17.35 -9.16 -7.15
N ALA A 165 18.02 -8.86 -8.25
CA ALA A 165 17.45 -9.05 -9.57
C ALA A 165 17.26 -10.53 -9.88
N VAL A 166 16.12 -10.85 -10.49
CA VAL A 166 15.89 -12.18 -11.08
C VAL A 166 16.70 -12.27 -12.37
N LYS A 167 17.53 -13.29 -12.49
CA LYS A 167 18.29 -13.56 -13.71
C LYS A 167 17.37 -14.25 -14.72
N GLN A 168 17.21 -13.62 -15.86
CA GLN A 168 16.52 -14.21 -17.02
C GLN A 168 17.47 -15.09 -17.81
#